data_016b54c739ba805b8cfdb6c3c986ed3a
#
_entry.id   016b54c739ba805b8cfdb6c3c986ed3a
#
_cell.length_a   1.000
_cell.length_b   1.000
_cell.length_c   1.000
_cell.angle_alpha   90.00
_cell.angle_beta   90.00
_cell.angle_gamma   90.00
#
_symmetry.space_group_name_H-M   'P 1'
#
loop_
_entity.id
_entity.type
_entity.pdbx_description
1 polymer ?
#
loop_
_entity_poly.entity_id
_entity_poly.type
_entity_poly.pdbx_seq_one_letter_code
_entity_poly.pdbx_strand_id
1 'polypeptide(L)'
;MKKLLPEEKKIQILQQDISTEELFEAGQIDRETLHVHPDRLRMTSGIGVVINPVIQTERGKIRPTDLVVLTTDGVHYAVQPEFMADIILKSGSCQEASYNLVQAAKVEVKYPDNMSAMVVHGNPNVN
;
A
#
# COMPACT_ATOMS: atom_id res chain seq x y z
N MET A 1 -19.53 2.88 16.77
CA MET A 1 -18.43 2.29 15.99
C MET A 1 -17.13 3.01 16.33
N LYS A 2 -16.13 2.27 16.79
CA LYS A 2 -14.82 2.86 17.08
C LYS A 2 -14.12 3.20 15.78
N LYS A 3 -13.52 4.39 15.70
CA LYS A 3 -12.61 4.73 14.63
C LYS A 3 -11.21 4.19 14.96
N LEU A 4 -10.49 3.76 13.95
CA LEU A 4 -9.05 3.54 14.07
C LEU A 4 -8.36 4.89 14.14
N LEU A 5 -7.37 5.02 15.06
CA LEU A 5 -6.50 6.18 15.16
C LEU A 5 -5.17 5.84 14.47
N PRO A 6 -4.42 6.74 13.90
CA PRO A 6 -3.93 7.96 14.55
C PRO A 6 -4.77 9.21 14.28
N GLU A 7 -4.67 10.18 15.20
CA GLU A 7 -5.28 11.49 15.05
C GLU A 7 -4.60 12.31 13.95
N GLU A 8 -3.31 12.11 13.78
CA GLU A 8 -2.53 12.73 12.70
C GLU A 8 -2.32 11.76 11.57
N LYS A 9 -2.71 12.18 10.39
CA LYS A 9 -2.50 11.44 9.16
C LYS A 9 -1.10 11.72 8.61
N LYS A 10 -0.14 10.87 8.96
CA LYS A 10 1.20 10.92 8.42
C LYS A 10 1.48 9.62 7.67
N ILE A 11 1.68 9.72 6.36
CA ILE A 11 1.87 8.58 5.50
C ILE A 11 3.35 8.43 5.18
N GLN A 12 3.88 7.23 5.39
CA GLN A 12 5.22 6.86 5.00
C GLN A 12 5.16 5.58 4.17
N ILE A 13 5.71 5.62 2.97
CA ILE A 13 5.83 4.46 2.10
C ILE A 13 7.21 3.85 2.32
N LEU A 14 7.23 2.60 2.80
CA LEU A 14 8.47 1.89 3.13
C LEU A 14 9.02 1.10 1.95
N GLN A 15 8.13 0.53 1.14
CA GLN A 15 8.51 -0.23 -0.06
C GLN A 15 7.56 0.09 -1.20
N GLN A 16 8.10 0.09 -2.41
CA GLN A 16 7.35 0.28 -3.64
C GLN A 16 7.83 -0.74 -4.68
N ASP A 17 7.05 -0.88 -5.75
CA ASP A 17 7.46 -1.70 -6.89
C ASP A 17 8.65 -1.08 -7.61
N ILE A 18 9.61 -1.91 -7.96
CA ILE A 18 10.97 -1.47 -8.32
C ILE A 18 11.02 -0.78 -9.66
N SER A 19 10.26 -1.24 -10.66
CA SER A 19 10.42 -0.78 -12.04
C SER A 19 10.22 0.72 -12.25
N THR A 20 9.23 1.30 -11.59
CA THR A 20 8.96 2.75 -11.69
C THR A 20 9.61 3.53 -10.56
N GLU A 21 9.96 2.88 -9.46
CA GLU A 21 10.69 3.50 -8.37
C GLU A 21 12.08 3.99 -8.82
N GLU A 22 12.77 3.24 -9.65
CA GLU A 22 14.04 3.66 -10.23
C GLU A 22 13.92 4.97 -10.99
N LEU A 23 12.84 5.15 -11.75
CA LEU A 23 12.57 6.40 -12.48
C LEU A 23 12.26 7.55 -11.54
N PHE A 24 11.53 7.29 -10.48
CA PHE A 24 11.20 8.27 -9.44
C PHE A 24 12.45 8.74 -8.70
N GLU A 25 13.31 7.83 -8.27
CA GLU A 25 14.56 8.14 -7.57
C GLU A 25 15.54 8.89 -8.47
N ALA A 26 15.53 8.60 -9.77
CA ALA A 26 16.34 9.33 -10.76
C ALA A 26 15.79 10.71 -11.10
N GLY A 27 14.64 11.10 -10.53
CA GLY A 27 14.01 12.39 -10.78
C GLY A 27 13.35 12.52 -12.16
N GLN A 28 13.16 11.42 -12.87
CA GLN A 28 12.55 11.41 -14.20
C GLN A 28 11.03 11.47 -14.17
N ILE A 29 10.41 11.04 -13.07
CA ILE A 29 8.97 11.10 -12.85
C ILE A 29 8.68 11.54 -11.43
N ASP A 30 7.54 12.20 -11.21
CA ASP A 30 7.06 12.53 -9.88
C ASP A 30 6.20 11.38 -9.31
N ARG A 31 5.75 11.53 -8.05
CA ARG A 31 4.96 10.50 -7.38
C ARG A 31 3.60 10.25 -8.04
N GLU A 32 2.96 11.28 -8.56
CA GLU A 32 1.68 11.13 -9.27
C GLU A 32 1.87 10.40 -10.58
N THR A 33 2.92 10.74 -11.32
CA THR A 33 3.28 10.06 -12.57
C THR A 33 3.67 8.61 -12.31
N LEU A 34 4.32 8.31 -11.18
CA LEU A 34 4.66 6.95 -10.78
C LEU A 34 3.43 6.04 -10.79
N HIS A 35 2.30 6.54 -10.23
CA HIS A 35 1.06 5.77 -10.15
C HIS A 35 0.46 5.42 -11.52
N VAL A 36 0.62 6.29 -12.51
CA VAL A 36 0.02 6.14 -13.86
C VAL A 36 1.03 5.80 -14.95
N HIS A 37 2.31 5.65 -14.61
CA HIS A 37 3.35 5.38 -15.59
C HIS A 37 3.09 4.06 -16.34
N PRO A 38 3.32 4.00 -17.68
CA PRO A 38 3.08 2.77 -18.46
C PRO A 38 3.86 1.55 -17.96
N ASP A 39 5.07 1.76 -17.46
CA ASP A 39 5.94 0.69 -16.95
C ASP A 39 5.67 0.31 -15.48
N ARG A 40 4.65 0.90 -14.84
CA ARG A 40 4.35 0.63 -13.42
C ARG A 40 4.04 -0.84 -13.11
N LEU A 41 3.58 -1.60 -14.10
CA LEU A 41 3.27 -3.02 -13.97
C LEU A 41 4.41 -3.94 -14.40
N ARG A 42 5.50 -3.36 -14.92
CA ARG A 42 6.64 -4.14 -15.39
C ARG A 42 7.49 -4.61 -14.22
N MET A 43 7.61 -5.90 -14.06
CA MET A 43 8.42 -6.50 -13.01
C MET A 43 9.89 -6.58 -13.45
N THR A 44 10.79 -5.96 -12.67
CA THR A 44 12.24 -6.01 -12.90
C THR A 44 12.95 -7.00 -11.98
N SER A 45 12.30 -7.40 -10.89
CA SER A 45 12.84 -8.37 -9.94
C SER A 45 11.69 -9.18 -9.32
N GLY A 46 11.90 -10.47 -9.14
CA GLY A 46 10.93 -11.36 -8.51
C GLY A 46 11.45 -12.77 -8.45
N ILE A 47 10.88 -13.57 -7.57
CA ILE A 47 11.21 -15.00 -7.44
C ILE A 47 10.79 -15.71 -8.73
N GLY A 48 11.75 -16.41 -9.35
CA GLY A 48 11.50 -17.11 -10.61
C GLY A 48 11.57 -16.22 -11.86
N VAL A 49 11.70 -14.90 -11.70
CA VAL A 49 11.84 -13.96 -12.83
C VAL A 49 13.30 -13.69 -13.14
N VAL A 50 14.13 -13.55 -12.12
CA VAL A 50 15.58 -13.34 -12.25
C VAL A 50 16.32 -14.31 -11.33
N ILE A 51 17.60 -14.60 -11.66
CA ILE A 51 18.43 -15.54 -10.90
C ILE A 51 18.66 -15.03 -9.46
N ASN A 52 18.98 -13.74 -9.33
CA ASN A 52 19.22 -13.09 -8.04
C ASN A 52 18.22 -11.96 -7.84
N PRO A 53 17.01 -12.23 -7.30
CA PRO A 53 16.03 -11.19 -7.07
C PRO A 53 16.51 -10.20 -6.02
N VAL A 54 16.19 -8.93 -6.22
CA VAL A 54 16.43 -7.88 -5.23
C VAL A 54 15.41 -8.05 -4.11
N ILE A 55 15.92 -8.23 -2.88
CA ILE A 55 15.08 -8.35 -1.68
C ILE A 55 15.18 -7.06 -0.89
N GLN A 56 14.05 -6.39 -0.74
CA GLN A 56 13.94 -5.20 0.09
C GLN A 56 13.52 -5.60 1.50
N THR A 57 14.21 -5.09 2.49
CA THR A 57 13.88 -5.33 3.90
C THR A 57 13.85 -4.02 4.65
N GLU A 58 12.85 -3.87 5.52
CA GLU A 58 12.69 -2.71 6.38
C GLU A 58 12.58 -3.15 7.83
N ARG A 59 13.16 -2.35 8.72
CA ARG A 59 13.07 -2.56 10.16
C ARG A 59 12.72 -1.24 10.83
N GLY A 60 11.88 -1.31 11.84
CA GLY A 60 11.48 -0.11 12.55
C GLY A 60 10.71 -0.45 13.81
N LYS A 61 10.23 0.60 14.45
CA LYS A 61 9.38 0.50 15.64
C LYS A 61 8.00 1.00 15.31
N ILE A 62 6.99 0.32 15.81
CA ILE A 62 5.59 0.69 15.66
C ILE A 62 5.09 1.21 17.00
N ARG A 63 4.52 2.43 16.99
CA ARG A 63 3.84 2.98 18.16
C ARG A 63 2.44 2.35 18.27
N PRO A 64 1.82 2.35 19.47
CA PRO A 64 0.46 1.83 19.63
C PRO A 64 -0.58 2.48 18.71
N THR A 65 -0.36 3.71 18.28
CA THR A 65 -1.26 4.46 17.40
C THR A 65 -0.96 4.28 15.92
N ASP A 66 0.14 3.62 15.58
CA ASP A 66 0.52 3.44 14.17
C ASP A 66 -0.26 2.30 13.53
N LEU A 67 -0.47 2.44 12.24
CA LEU A 67 -1.07 1.43 11.37
C LEU A 67 -0.08 1.03 10.29
N VAL A 68 0.06 -0.25 10.08
CA VAL A 68 0.86 -0.80 8.97
C VAL A 68 -0.08 -1.44 7.97
N VAL A 69 0.10 -1.11 6.72
CA VAL A 69 -0.73 -1.59 5.62
C VAL A 69 0.15 -2.30 4.62
N LEU A 70 -0.23 -3.54 4.30
CA LEU A 70 0.41 -4.33 3.25
C LEU A 70 -0.63 -4.62 2.18
N THR A 71 -0.27 -4.36 0.94
CA THR A 71 -1.17 -4.57 -0.19
C THR A 71 -0.44 -5.24 -1.34
N THR A 72 -1.18 -5.99 -2.13
CA THR A 72 -0.71 -6.43 -3.44
C THR A 72 -0.93 -5.33 -4.47
N ASP A 73 -0.27 -5.44 -5.62
CA ASP A 73 -0.32 -4.42 -6.68
C ASP A 73 -1.75 -4.14 -7.18
N GLY A 74 -2.61 -5.14 -7.20
CA GLY A 74 -4.03 -4.95 -7.54
C GLY A 74 -4.74 -3.91 -6.66
N VAL A 75 -4.28 -3.71 -5.43
CA VAL A 75 -4.83 -2.69 -4.54
C VAL A 75 -4.10 -1.36 -4.70
N HIS A 76 -2.78 -1.33 -4.55
CA HIS A 76 -2.06 -0.06 -4.50
C HIS A 76 -1.88 0.62 -5.87
N TYR A 77 -2.07 -0.08 -6.97
CA TYR A 77 -2.17 0.55 -8.28
C TYR A 77 -3.55 1.16 -8.55
N ALA A 78 -4.58 0.70 -7.87
CA ALA A 78 -5.92 1.23 -7.99
C ALA A 78 -6.23 2.36 -7.00
N VAL A 79 -5.67 2.29 -5.80
CA VAL A 79 -5.95 3.23 -4.70
C VAL A 79 -4.65 3.85 -4.20
N GLN A 80 -4.55 5.16 -4.29
CA GLN A 80 -3.37 5.89 -3.81
C GLN A 80 -3.27 5.88 -2.28
N PRO A 81 -2.06 6.02 -1.72
CA PRO A 81 -1.84 5.96 -0.26
C PRO A 81 -2.70 6.92 0.55
N GLU A 82 -2.96 8.11 0.05
CA GLU A 82 -3.79 9.11 0.72
C GLU A 82 -5.24 8.63 0.86
N PHE A 83 -5.78 8.02 -0.18
CA PHE A 83 -7.12 7.43 -0.16
C PHE A 83 -7.17 6.18 0.71
N MET A 84 -6.12 5.36 0.70
CA MET A 84 -6.02 4.22 1.61
C MET A 84 -6.12 4.67 3.07
N ALA A 85 -5.38 5.71 3.43
CA ALA A 85 -5.41 6.26 4.77
C ALA A 85 -6.80 6.75 5.15
N ASP A 86 -7.50 7.43 4.26
CA ASP A 86 -8.86 7.90 4.50
C ASP A 86 -9.83 6.73 4.73
N ILE A 87 -9.73 5.70 3.94
CA ILE A 87 -10.55 4.49 4.08
C ILE A 87 -10.30 3.82 5.42
N ILE A 88 -9.03 3.65 5.80
CA ILE A 88 -8.64 2.98 7.03
C ILE A 88 -9.11 3.78 8.24
N LEU A 89 -8.91 5.09 8.25
CA LEU A 89 -9.29 5.95 9.36
C LEU A 89 -10.80 6.04 9.58
N LYS A 90 -11.58 5.81 8.53
CA LYS A 90 -13.05 5.76 8.62
C LYS A 90 -13.58 4.39 9.00
N SER A 91 -12.76 3.36 8.97
CA SER A 91 -13.14 1.99 9.30
C SER A 91 -13.16 1.78 10.82
N GLY A 92 -14.02 0.88 11.28
CA GLY A 92 -14.18 0.60 12.71
C GLY A 92 -13.24 -0.46 13.27
N SER A 93 -12.59 -1.23 12.39
CA SER A 93 -11.65 -2.29 12.77
C SER A 93 -10.65 -2.53 11.66
N CYS A 94 -9.57 -3.25 11.96
CA CYS A 94 -8.58 -3.66 10.95
C CYS A 94 -9.20 -4.58 9.90
N GLN A 95 -10.08 -5.46 10.30
CA GLN A 95 -10.78 -6.35 9.38
C GLN A 95 -11.66 -5.56 8.41
N GLU A 96 -12.44 -4.62 8.92
CA GLU A 96 -13.27 -3.73 8.10
C GLU A 96 -12.40 -2.89 7.16
N ALA A 97 -11.29 -2.35 7.66
CA ALA A 97 -10.37 -1.55 6.86
C ALA A 97 -9.80 -2.34 5.68
N SER A 98 -9.32 -3.56 5.91
CA SER A 98 -8.77 -4.40 4.83
C SER A 98 -9.84 -4.77 3.81
N TYR A 99 -11.05 -5.09 4.25
CA TYR A 99 -12.18 -5.35 3.36
C TYR A 99 -12.50 -4.11 2.50
N ASN A 100 -12.60 -2.94 3.12
CA ASN A 100 -12.93 -1.70 2.43
C ASN A 100 -11.87 -1.29 1.42
N LEU A 101 -10.59 -1.53 1.70
CA LEU A 101 -9.51 -1.28 0.75
C LEU A 101 -9.67 -2.11 -0.53
N VAL A 102 -9.96 -3.40 -0.38
CA VAL A 102 -10.16 -4.29 -1.53
C VAL A 102 -11.41 -3.87 -2.31
N GLN A 103 -12.50 -3.53 -1.64
CA GLN A 103 -13.71 -3.07 -2.31
C GLN A 103 -13.49 -1.76 -3.08
N ALA A 104 -12.76 -0.81 -2.49
CA ALA A 104 -12.41 0.44 -3.17
C ALA A 104 -11.56 0.18 -4.43
N ALA A 105 -10.59 -0.71 -4.34
CA ALA A 105 -9.75 -1.06 -5.47
C ALA A 105 -10.54 -1.71 -6.62
N LYS A 106 -11.50 -2.56 -6.31
CA LYS A 106 -12.37 -3.20 -7.31
C LYS A 106 -13.20 -2.21 -8.10
N VAL A 107 -13.64 -1.13 -7.46
CA VAL A 107 -14.46 -0.10 -8.11
C VAL A 107 -13.64 0.76 -9.08
N GLU A 108 -12.38 1.00 -8.76
CA GLU A 108 -11.52 1.91 -9.51
C GLU A 108 -10.96 1.32 -10.81
N VAL A 109 -11.00 0.01 -11.00
CA VAL A 109 -10.39 -0.63 -12.16
C VAL A 109 -11.41 -1.32 -13.04
N LYS A 110 -11.19 -1.22 -14.35
CA LYS A 110 -12.03 -1.88 -15.35
C LYS A 110 -11.81 -3.40 -15.37
N TYR A 111 -10.57 -3.82 -15.19
CA TYR A 111 -10.17 -5.23 -15.17
C TYR A 111 -9.45 -5.51 -13.85
N PRO A 112 -10.19 -5.94 -12.82
CA PRO A 112 -9.60 -6.21 -11.51
C PRO A 112 -8.55 -7.32 -11.58
N ASP A 113 -7.40 -7.08 -10.97
CA ASP A 113 -6.38 -8.08 -10.71
C ASP A 113 -6.68 -8.79 -9.38
N ASN A 114 -5.89 -9.81 -9.03
CA ASN A 114 -5.91 -10.38 -7.70
C ASN A 114 -5.59 -9.30 -6.67
N MET A 115 -6.35 -9.26 -5.60
CA MET A 115 -6.26 -8.19 -4.61
C MET A 115 -6.20 -8.76 -3.21
N SER A 116 -5.20 -8.30 -2.45
CA SER A 116 -5.10 -8.62 -1.03
C SER A 116 -4.65 -7.39 -0.27
N ALA A 117 -5.22 -7.19 0.90
CA ALA A 117 -4.85 -6.12 1.81
C ALA A 117 -4.82 -6.63 3.25
N MET A 118 -3.82 -6.21 4.00
CA MET A 118 -3.69 -6.50 5.42
C MET A 118 -3.46 -5.20 6.16
N VAL A 119 -4.20 -4.99 7.22
CA VAL A 119 -4.06 -3.82 8.10
C VAL A 119 -3.70 -4.30 9.49
N VAL A 120 -2.59 -3.79 10.02
CA VAL A 120 -2.06 -4.14 11.33
C VAL A 120 -2.04 -2.90 12.20
N HIS A 121 -2.62 -3.00 13.38
CA HIS A 121 -2.62 -1.93 14.38
C HIS A 121 -1.60 -2.21 15.48
N GLY A 122 -0.88 -1.18 15.91
CA GLY A 122 0.16 -1.31 16.93
C GLY A 122 -0.41 -1.54 18.35
N ASN A 123 -1.68 -1.23 18.60
CA ASN A 123 -2.32 -1.42 19.89
C ASN A 123 -3.07 -2.76 19.91
N PRO A 124 -2.66 -3.75 20.74
CA PRO A 124 -3.31 -5.06 20.80
C PRO A 124 -4.74 -5.02 21.35
N ASN A 125 -5.15 -3.92 22.00
CA ASN A 125 -6.48 -3.75 22.56
C ASN A 125 -7.48 -3.09 21.59
N VAL A 126 -7.06 -2.81 20.37
CA VAL A 126 -7.89 -2.23 19.31
C VAL A 126 -8.16 -3.29 18.24
N ASN A 127 -9.40 -3.57 17.99
CA ASN A 127 -9.84 -4.54 16.98
C ASN A 127 -10.09 -3.87 15.64
#